data_10952d321c6793aa001531cbfc4f7533
#
_entry.id   10952d321c6793aa001531cbfc4f7533
#
_cell.length_a   1.000
_cell.length_b   1.000
_cell.length_c   1.000
_cell.angle_alpha   90.00
_cell.angle_beta   90.00
_cell.angle_gamma   90.00
#
_symmetry.space_group_name_H-M   'P 1'
#
loop_
_entity.id
_entity.type
_entity.pdbx_description
1 polymer ?
#
loop_
_entity_poly.entity_id
_entity_poly.type
_entity_poly.pdbx_seq_one_letter_code
_entity_poly.pdbx_strand_id
1 'polypeptide(L)'
;HGKLYYLRYKVEGDPEGRYAVVATTRPETIMGDTAMCINPNDPKNEWLKGKKVIVPLVNRVIPVIEDDYVDIEFGTGCLKVTPAHDVNDYMLGEKYNLPSIDIFNDNGTLSEAAGMYIGMDRFDVRKQIEKDLEAAGLLEKIEAYTNKVGYSERTNVVIEPKLSMQWFLKMQHFADMALPPVMNDDLKFYPAKYKNTYRHWMENIKDWCISRQLWWGHRIPAYFLPEGGYVVAATPEEALAKAKEKTGNAALTMEDLRQDEDCLDTWFSSWLWPISLFDGINNPGNEEIKYYYPTSDLVTGPDIIFFWVARMIMAGYEYEGQMPFKNVYFTGIVRDKQGRKMSKSLGNSPDPLELIEKYGADGVRMGMMLSAPAGNDILFDDALCEQGRNFCNKIWNAFRLIKGWTNGKGSIPVPPEAHLAVQWFDQRLD
;
A
#
# COMPACT_ATOMS: atom_id res chain seq x y z
N HIS A 1 9.11 17.60 18.48
CA HIS A 1 8.77 18.14 19.79
C HIS A 1 7.44 18.88 19.69
N GLY A 2 6.49 18.60 20.58
CA GLY A 2 5.15 19.18 20.63
C GLY A 2 4.73 19.46 22.07
N LYS A 3 3.45 19.68 22.23
CA LYS A 3 2.81 19.91 23.53
C LYS A 3 1.74 18.85 23.79
N LEU A 4 1.57 18.45 25.01
CA LEU A 4 0.45 17.65 25.49
C LEU A 4 -0.45 18.58 26.32
N TYR A 5 -1.69 18.71 25.91
CA TYR A 5 -2.69 19.60 26.51
C TYR A 5 -3.61 18.78 27.38
N TYR A 6 -3.81 19.19 28.61
CA TYR A 6 -4.75 18.59 29.54
C TYR A 6 -6.01 19.45 29.61
N LEU A 7 -7.11 18.92 29.09
CA LEU A 7 -8.36 19.65 28.87
C LEU A 7 -9.45 19.19 29.85
N ARG A 8 -10.19 20.12 30.43
CA ARG A 8 -11.27 19.89 31.36
C ARG A 8 -12.62 19.78 30.67
N TYR A 9 -13.24 18.61 30.73
CA TYR A 9 -14.59 18.37 30.23
C TYR A 9 -15.53 18.36 31.42
N LYS A 10 -16.45 19.34 31.49
CA LYS A 10 -17.43 19.42 32.56
C LYS A 10 -18.36 18.22 32.51
N VAL A 11 -18.60 17.58 33.64
CA VAL A 11 -19.57 16.48 33.74
C VAL A 11 -20.97 17.05 33.81
N GLU A 12 -21.87 16.64 32.90
CA GLU A 12 -23.23 17.11 32.80
C GLU A 12 -24.02 16.72 34.08
N GLY A 13 -24.67 17.69 34.72
CA GLY A 13 -25.52 17.44 35.86
C GLY A 13 -24.80 16.97 37.14
N ASP A 14 -23.48 17.06 37.19
CA ASP A 14 -22.74 16.67 38.39
C ASP A 14 -22.92 17.71 39.51
N PRO A 15 -23.45 17.32 40.69
CA PRO A 15 -23.73 18.25 41.79
C PRO A 15 -22.49 18.94 42.34
N GLU A 16 -21.34 18.27 42.21
CA GLU A 16 -20.05 18.76 42.71
C GLU A 16 -19.31 19.63 41.66
N GLY A 17 -19.84 19.72 40.44
CA GLY A 17 -19.26 20.52 39.37
C GLY A 17 -17.89 20.01 38.88
N ARG A 18 -17.65 18.70 38.98
CA ARG A 18 -16.37 18.07 38.62
C ARG A 18 -16.13 18.05 37.11
N TYR A 19 -14.88 17.90 36.78
CA TYR A 19 -14.41 17.78 35.40
C TYR A 19 -13.74 16.44 35.18
N ALA A 20 -13.98 15.84 34.01
CA ALA A 20 -13.09 14.81 33.45
C ALA A 20 -11.95 15.48 32.70
N VAL A 21 -10.74 14.99 32.87
CA VAL A 21 -9.56 15.58 32.22
C VAL A 21 -9.04 14.63 31.17
N VAL A 22 -8.89 15.11 29.93
CA VAL A 22 -8.24 14.36 28.82
C VAL A 22 -6.90 14.98 28.48
N ALA A 23 -5.96 14.16 28.04
CA ALA A 23 -4.66 14.60 27.52
C ALA A 23 -4.62 14.40 26.01
N THR A 24 -4.33 15.46 25.24
CA THR A 24 -4.26 15.41 23.78
C THR A 24 -3.11 16.23 23.24
N THR A 25 -2.51 15.76 22.14
CA THR A 25 -1.54 16.54 21.36
C THR A 25 -2.20 17.41 20.29
N ARG A 26 -3.53 17.21 20.06
CA ARG A 26 -4.31 17.83 18.99
C ARG A 26 -5.57 18.50 19.54
N PRO A 27 -5.46 19.60 20.31
CA PRO A 27 -6.60 20.25 20.93
C PRO A 27 -7.59 20.82 19.90
N GLU A 28 -7.13 21.12 18.67
CA GLU A 28 -7.96 21.58 17.56
C GLU A 28 -9.00 20.56 17.10
N THR A 29 -8.89 19.27 17.49
CA THR A 29 -9.83 18.24 17.05
C THR A 29 -11.01 18.05 17.99
N ILE A 30 -11.06 18.73 19.15
CA ILE A 30 -12.17 18.57 20.12
C ILE A 30 -13.53 18.90 19.52
N MET A 31 -13.58 19.77 18.54
CA MET A 31 -14.83 20.15 17.86
C MET A 31 -15.49 18.96 17.14
N GLY A 32 -14.73 17.89 16.86
CA GLY A 32 -15.21 16.63 16.31
C GLY A 32 -15.48 15.53 17.32
N ASP A 33 -15.34 15.79 18.62
CA ASP A 33 -15.52 14.78 19.65
C ASP A 33 -16.99 14.33 19.75
N THR A 34 -17.20 13.02 19.80
CA THR A 34 -18.55 12.42 19.88
C THR A 34 -18.72 11.48 21.08
N ALA A 35 -17.64 11.13 21.75
CA ALA A 35 -17.66 10.44 23.05
C ALA A 35 -16.39 10.73 23.85
N MET A 36 -16.44 10.39 25.14
CA MET A 36 -15.28 10.16 25.97
C MET A 36 -15.21 8.68 26.30
N CYS A 37 -14.02 8.08 26.26
CA CYS A 37 -13.85 6.66 26.57
C CYS A 37 -13.01 6.51 27.84
N ILE A 38 -13.44 5.59 28.74
CA ILE A 38 -12.71 5.18 29.93
C ILE A 38 -12.53 3.67 29.94
N ASN A 39 -11.53 3.18 30.64
CA ASN A 39 -11.39 1.74 30.84
C ASN A 39 -12.39 1.27 31.93
N PRO A 40 -13.17 0.21 31.70
CA PRO A 40 -14.17 -0.27 32.70
C PRO A 40 -13.54 -0.73 34.03
N ASN A 41 -12.25 -1.05 34.03
CA ASN A 41 -11.49 -1.52 35.19
C ASN A 41 -10.64 -0.42 35.84
N ASP A 42 -10.75 0.84 35.40
CA ASP A 42 -10.01 1.96 36.00
C ASP A 42 -10.72 2.54 37.23
N PRO A 43 -10.18 2.32 38.44
CA PRO A 43 -10.80 2.83 39.66
C PRO A 43 -10.78 4.37 39.77
N LYS A 44 -9.85 5.03 39.05
CA LYS A 44 -9.74 6.50 39.07
C LYS A 44 -10.92 7.18 38.38
N ASN A 45 -11.42 6.53 37.33
CA ASN A 45 -12.46 7.06 36.45
C ASN A 45 -13.82 6.34 36.60
N GLU A 46 -13.97 5.41 37.55
CA GLU A 46 -15.20 4.66 37.79
C GLU A 46 -16.41 5.57 38.01
N TRP A 47 -16.21 6.73 38.61
CA TRP A 47 -17.27 7.72 38.89
C TRP A 47 -17.86 8.35 37.63
N LEU A 48 -17.20 8.20 36.45
CA LEU A 48 -17.67 8.69 35.14
C LEU A 48 -18.59 7.70 34.43
N LYS A 49 -18.69 6.46 34.88
CA LYS A 49 -19.53 5.43 34.25
C LYS A 49 -20.98 5.89 34.14
N GLY A 50 -21.56 5.75 32.93
CA GLY A 50 -22.94 6.11 32.64
C GLY A 50 -23.22 7.62 32.62
N LYS A 51 -22.21 8.46 32.78
CA LYS A 51 -22.34 9.92 32.74
C LYS A 51 -22.15 10.47 31.32
N LYS A 52 -22.39 11.75 31.17
CA LYS A 52 -22.11 12.55 29.99
C LYS A 52 -21.18 13.69 30.36
N VAL A 53 -20.40 14.13 29.34
CA VAL A 53 -19.49 15.27 29.50
C VAL A 53 -19.74 16.30 28.40
N ILE A 54 -19.31 17.53 28.67
CA ILE A 54 -19.52 18.67 27.79
C ILE A 54 -18.18 19.00 27.13
N VAL A 55 -18.15 18.96 25.79
CA VAL A 55 -16.97 19.32 25.00
C VAL A 55 -16.62 20.79 25.25
N PRO A 56 -15.39 21.10 25.64
CA PRO A 56 -14.95 22.48 25.90
C PRO A 56 -15.21 23.39 24.69
N LEU A 57 -15.60 24.63 24.96
CA LEU A 57 -15.89 25.69 23.99
C LEU A 57 -17.11 25.40 23.08
N VAL A 58 -17.23 24.20 22.57
CA VAL A 58 -18.32 23.78 21.64
C VAL A 58 -19.64 23.56 22.39
N ASN A 59 -19.58 23.25 23.68
CA ASN A 59 -20.71 22.96 24.54
C ASN A 59 -21.61 21.79 24.12
N ARG A 60 -21.07 20.87 23.27
CA ARG A 60 -21.76 19.64 22.89
C ARG A 60 -21.72 18.65 24.05
N VAL A 61 -22.86 18.05 24.38
CA VAL A 61 -22.96 16.96 25.35
C VAL A 61 -22.66 15.64 24.63
N ILE A 62 -21.70 14.89 25.14
CA ILE A 62 -21.27 13.59 24.62
C ILE A 62 -21.30 12.51 25.70
N PRO A 63 -21.57 11.24 25.34
CA PRO A 63 -21.58 10.14 26.30
C PRO A 63 -20.18 9.76 26.77
N VAL A 64 -20.09 9.20 27.97
CA VAL A 64 -18.93 8.42 28.39
C VAL A 64 -19.18 6.97 28.05
N ILE A 65 -18.31 6.39 27.25
CA ILE A 65 -18.30 4.97 26.87
C ILE A 65 -17.19 4.23 27.59
N GLU A 66 -17.29 2.90 27.67
CA GLU A 66 -16.36 2.05 28.39
C GLU A 66 -15.72 1.07 27.41
N ASP A 67 -14.39 1.07 27.33
CA ASP A 67 -13.63 0.14 26.48
C ASP A 67 -12.26 -0.16 27.09
N ASP A 68 -11.82 -1.41 27.01
CA ASP A 68 -10.52 -1.88 27.46
C ASP A 68 -9.35 -1.38 26.57
N TYR A 69 -9.66 -0.78 25.44
CA TYR A 69 -8.69 -0.08 24.59
C TYR A 69 -7.94 1.03 25.34
N VAL A 70 -8.60 1.70 26.30
CA VAL A 70 -7.98 2.79 27.07
C VAL A 70 -6.98 2.23 28.08
N ASP A 71 -5.71 2.64 27.94
CA ASP A 71 -4.65 2.29 28.88
C ASP A 71 -4.82 3.06 30.20
N ILE A 72 -4.99 2.32 31.29
CA ILE A 72 -5.20 2.86 32.65
C ILE A 72 -3.96 3.63 33.14
N GLU A 73 -2.78 3.24 32.73
CA GLU A 73 -1.50 3.82 33.17
C GLU A 73 -1.08 5.02 32.31
N PHE A 74 -1.70 5.22 31.14
CA PHE A 74 -1.34 6.31 30.24
C PHE A 74 -2.21 7.56 30.47
N GLY A 75 -1.55 8.70 30.69
CA GLY A 75 -2.20 10.01 30.83
C GLY A 75 -3.16 10.09 31.98
N THR A 76 -4.41 10.42 31.68
CA THR A 76 -5.50 10.59 32.70
C THR A 76 -6.41 9.36 32.81
N GLY A 77 -6.27 8.38 31.95
CA GLY A 77 -7.20 7.27 31.78
C GLY A 77 -8.54 7.66 31.11
N CYS A 78 -8.68 8.92 30.69
CA CYS A 78 -9.80 9.41 29.89
C CYS A 78 -9.33 9.73 28.48
N LEU A 79 -9.98 9.12 27.50
CA LEU A 79 -9.69 9.32 26.06
C LEU A 79 -10.84 10.10 25.43
N LYS A 80 -10.54 11.23 24.78
CA LYS A 80 -11.51 11.87 23.88
C LYS A 80 -11.62 11.03 22.60
N VAL A 81 -12.82 10.88 22.07
CA VAL A 81 -13.07 10.06 20.87
C VAL A 81 -13.55 10.95 19.72
N THR A 82 -12.71 11.04 18.68
CA THR A 82 -12.93 11.85 17.48
C THR A 82 -12.92 10.94 16.24
N PRO A 83 -14.01 10.21 15.95
CA PRO A 83 -14.01 9.15 14.94
C PRO A 83 -13.59 9.60 13.53
N ALA A 84 -13.85 10.85 13.17
CA ALA A 84 -13.50 11.38 11.85
C ALA A 84 -11.99 11.65 11.67
N HIS A 85 -11.21 11.79 12.76
CA HIS A 85 -9.84 12.32 12.71
C HIS A 85 -8.81 11.49 13.46
N ASP A 86 -9.14 10.27 13.85
CA ASP A 86 -8.21 9.29 14.40
C ASP A 86 -8.65 7.87 14.03
N VAL A 87 -7.70 7.03 13.61
CA VAL A 87 -7.99 5.66 13.13
C VAL A 87 -8.51 4.78 14.25
N ASN A 88 -7.98 4.91 15.46
CA ASN A 88 -8.43 4.11 16.60
C ASN A 88 -9.78 4.61 17.11
N ASP A 89 -9.99 5.93 17.14
CA ASP A 89 -11.28 6.53 17.50
C ASP A 89 -12.36 6.16 16.48
N TYR A 90 -12.01 6.00 15.20
CA TYR A 90 -12.93 5.49 14.18
C TYR A 90 -13.41 4.07 14.52
N MET A 91 -12.50 3.19 14.92
CA MET A 91 -12.86 1.82 15.34
C MET A 91 -13.79 1.81 16.57
N LEU A 92 -13.56 2.69 17.54
CA LEU A 92 -14.48 2.90 18.66
C LEU A 92 -15.81 3.46 18.18
N GLY A 93 -15.79 4.37 17.23
CA GLY A 93 -16.98 4.94 16.59
C GLY A 93 -17.88 3.87 15.96
N GLU A 94 -17.29 2.96 15.19
CA GLU A 94 -17.99 1.81 14.61
C GLU A 94 -18.54 0.86 15.68
N LYS A 95 -17.72 0.52 16.68
CA LYS A 95 -18.09 -0.41 17.76
C LYS A 95 -19.27 0.10 18.60
N TYR A 96 -19.32 1.40 18.87
CA TYR A 96 -20.32 2.04 19.73
C TYR A 96 -21.35 2.87 18.95
N ASN A 97 -21.35 2.78 17.63
CA ASN A 97 -22.25 3.51 16.73
C ASN A 97 -22.25 5.03 17.01
N LEU A 98 -21.09 5.61 17.15
CA LEU A 98 -20.92 7.04 17.39
C LEU A 98 -21.02 7.83 16.07
N PRO A 99 -21.57 9.05 16.10
CA PRO A 99 -21.52 9.92 14.93
C PRO A 99 -20.08 10.34 14.62
N SER A 100 -19.78 10.51 13.33
CA SER A 100 -18.52 11.06 12.85
C SER A 100 -18.73 12.49 12.37
N ILE A 101 -17.99 13.43 12.94
CA ILE A 101 -18.07 14.85 12.59
C ILE A 101 -16.74 15.24 11.94
N ASP A 102 -16.77 15.43 10.61
CA ASP A 102 -15.60 15.85 9.83
C ASP A 102 -15.42 17.36 9.94
N ILE A 103 -14.46 17.79 10.75
CA ILE A 103 -14.19 19.19 11.02
C ILE A 103 -13.14 19.81 10.09
N PHE A 104 -12.58 19.08 9.15
CA PHE A 104 -11.56 19.59 8.24
C PHE A 104 -12.03 19.62 6.78
N ASN A 105 -11.74 20.70 6.09
CA ASN A 105 -11.76 20.77 4.65
C ASN A 105 -10.54 20.03 4.06
N ASP A 106 -10.56 19.75 2.76
CA ASP A 106 -9.50 19.02 2.08
C ASP A 106 -8.14 19.74 2.09
N ASN A 107 -8.15 21.06 2.23
CA ASN A 107 -6.94 21.88 2.36
C ASN A 107 -6.42 22.01 3.80
N GLY A 108 -7.01 21.31 4.78
CA GLY A 108 -6.59 21.34 6.19
C GLY A 108 -7.07 22.54 6.99
N THR A 109 -7.98 23.36 6.44
CA THR A 109 -8.69 24.37 7.20
C THR A 109 -9.92 23.79 7.89
N LEU A 110 -10.45 24.45 8.91
CA LEU A 110 -11.66 23.97 9.60
C LEU A 110 -12.90 24.19 8.72
N SER A 111 -13.76 23.15 8.71
CA SER A 111 -15.03 23.16 7.99
C SER A 111 -16.14 23.81 8.80
N GLU A 112 -17.28 24.01 8.18
CA GLU A 112 -18.51 24.49 8.87
C GLU A 112 -18.95 23.55 10.01
N ALA A 113 -18.71 22.23 9.87
CA ALA A 113 -19.04 21.23 10.87
C ALA A 113 -18.28 21.42 12.21
N ALA A 114 -17.16 22.13 12.19
CA ALA A 114 -16.43 22.48 13.41
C ALA A 114 -17.19 23.46 14.30
N GLY A 115 -18.06 24.30 13.71
CA GLY A 115 -18.85 25.32 14.43
C GLY A 115 -18.05 26.51 14.95
N MET A 116 -16.72 26.39 14.98
CA MET A 116 -15.76 27.42 15.42
C MET A 116 -14.55 27.43 14.49
N TYR A 117 -13.85 28.55 14.42
CA TYR A 117 -12.60 28.71 13.65
C TYR A 117 -12.73 28.36 12.17
N ILE A 118 -13.92 28.48 11.60
CA ILE A 118 -14.23 28.10 10.21
C ILE A 118 -13.30 28.81 9.24
N GLY A 119 -12.67 28.05 8.34
CA GLY A 119 -11.72 28.55 7.35
C GLY A 119 -10.30 28.81 7.87
N MET A 120 -10.04 28.69 9.17
CA MET A 120 -8.69 28.81 9.73
C MET A 120 -7.86 27.54 9.50
N ASP A 121 -6.57 27.68 9.28
CA ASP A 121 -5.63 26.55 9.22
C ASP A 121 -5.53 25.83 10.58
N ARG A 122 -5.51 24.50 10.57
CA ARG A 122 -5.51 23.66 11.77
C ARG A 122 -4.37 23.97 12.75
N PHE A 123 -3.20 24.37 12.28
CA PHE A 123 -2.07 24.71 13.15
C PHE A 123 -2.23 26.07 13.80
N ASP A 124 -2.90 27.00 13.14
CA ASP A 124 -3.23 28.29 13.71
C ASP A 124 -4.38 28.17 14.71
N VAL A 125 -5.35 27.29 14.41
CA VAL A 125 -6.41 26.92 15.39
C VAL A 125 -5.79 26.31 16.64
N ARG A 126 -4.79 25.44 16.52
CA ARG A 126 -4.10 24.86 17.69
C ARG A 126 -3.50 25.93 18.62
N LYS A 127 -2.97 27.00 18.05
CA LYS A 127 -2.44 28.13 18.84
C LYS A 127 -3.55 28.99 19.44
N GLN A 128 -4.65 29.17 18.71
CA GLN A 128 -5.75 30.01 19.17
C GLN A 128 -6.57 29.30 20.25
N ILE A 129 -6.89 28.02 20.06
CA ILE A 129 -7.68 27.23 21.00
C ILE A 129 -6.98 27.07 22.36
N GLU A 130 -5.64 27.05 22.39
CA GLU A 130 -4.86 27.07 23.63
C GLU A 130 -5.25 28.29 24.48
N LYS A 131 -5.29 29.48 23.87
CA LYS A 131 -5.64 30.74 24.54
C LYS A 131 -7.12 30.77 24.99
N ASP A 132 -8.00 30.28 24.13
CA ASP A 132 -9.43 30.31 24.39
C ASP A 132 -9.81 29.33 25.53
N LEU A 133 -9.17 28.16 25.56
CA LEU A 133 -9.30 27.18 26.64
C LEU A 133 -8.75 27.72 28.00
N GLU A 134 -7.63 28.42 27.96
CA GLU A 134 -7.04 29.07 29.13
C GLU A 134 -7.97 30.16 29.65
N ALA A 135 -8.46 31.03 28.77
CA ALA A 135 -9.39 32.09 29.15
C ALA A 135 -10.72 31.58 29.72
N ALA A 136 -11.18 30.43 29.21
CA ALA A 136 -12.39 29.76 29.73
C ALA A 136 -12.16 28.96 31.04
N GLY A 137 -10.90 28.82 31.50
CA GLY A 137 -10.55 27.97 32.66
C GLY A 137 -10.67 26.46 32.39
N LEU A 138 -10.66 26.07 31.13
CA LEU A 138 -10.82 24.68 30.67
C LEU A 138 -9.51 24.00 30.30
N LEU A 139 -8.38 24.69 30.44
CA LEU A 139 -7.03 24.17 30.26
C LEU A 139 -6.43 23.90 31.66
N GLU A 140 -6.18 22.61 31.96
CA GLU A 140 -5.60 22.19 33.24
C GLU A 140 -4.09 22.49 33.29
N LYS A 141 -3.35 22.02 32.29
CA LYS A 141 -1.91 22.22 32.13
C LYS A 141 -1.45 21.91 30.73
N ILE A 142 -0.23 22.29 30.42
CA ILE A 142 0.49 21.93 29.21
C ILE A 142 1.85 21.33 29.59
N GLU A 143 2.22 20.24 28.96
CA GLU A 143 3.52 19.61 29.14
C GLU A 143 4.26 19.49 27.80
N ALA A 144 5.59 19.57 27.84
CA ALA A 144 6.40 19.26 26.66
C ALA A 144 6.28 17.76 26.35
N TYR A 145 5.99 17.44 25.09
CA TYR A 145 5.76 16.05 24.67
C TYR A 145 6.45 15.77 23.34
N THR A 146 7.02 14.58 23.19
CA THR A 146 7.64 14.14 21.94
C THR A 146 6.88 12.94 21.40
N ASN A 147 6.31 13.08 20.22
CA ASN A 147 5.61 12.02 19.52
C ASN A 147 6.13 11.89 18.09
N LYS A 148 5.80 10.77 17.46
CA LYS A 148 6.05 10.55 16.04
C LYS A 148 4.87 11.10 15.25
N VAL A 149 5.17 11.91 14.24
CA VAL A 149 4.18 12.52 13.34
C VAL A 149 4.42 11.98 11.93
N GLY A 150 3.37 11.55 11.26
CA GLY A 150 3.43 11.11 9.86
C GLY A 150 3.54 12.29 8.90
N TYR A 151 4.36 12.12 7.86
CA TYR A 151 4.52 13.07 6.77
C TYR A 151 4.23 12.42 5.43
N SER A 152 3.65 13.18 4.51
CA SER A 152 3.51 12.75 3.13
C SER A 152 4.88 12.59 2.48
N GLU A 153 5.16 11.42 1.92
CA GLU A 153 6.42 11.16 1.20
C GLU A 153 6.61 12.07 -0.03
N ARG A 154 5.51 12.56 -0.60
CA ARG A 154 5.53 13.38 -1.83
C ARG A 154 5.66 14.85 -1.58
N THR A 155 4.99 15.36 -0.54
CA THR A 155 4.88 16.81 -0.29
C THR A 155 5.57 17.23 0.99
N ASN A 156 6.04 16.29 1.81
CA ASN A 156 6.63 16.52 3.13
C ASN A 156 5.74 17.37 4.07
N VAL A 157 4.42 17.23 3.91
CA VAL A 157 3.43 17.89 4.77
C VAL A 157 2.93 16.89 5.82
N VAL A 158 2.62 17.38 7.01
CA VAL A 158 2.01 16.56 8.08
C VAL A 158 0.67 16.01 7.59
N ILE A 159 0.51 14.67 7.68
CA ILE A 159 -0.75 14.01 7.33
C ILE A 159 -1.75 14.11 8.48
N GLU A 160 -3.03 14.27 8.12
CA GLU A 160 -4.15 14.27 9.03
C GLU A 160 -5.08 13.12 8.68
N PRO A 161 -5.47 12.25 9.65
CA PRO A 161 -6.55 11.30 9.43
C PRO A 161 -7.85 12.04 9.12
N LYS A 162 -8.49 11.66 8.02
CA LYS A 162 -9.75 12.24 7.56
C LYS A 162 -10.55 11.18 6.83
N LEU A 163 -11.86 11.12 7.07
CA LEU A 163 -12.76 10.27 6.31
C LEU A 163 -12.95 10.85 4.90
N SER A 164 -12.90 9.99 3.91
CA SER A 164 -13.17 10.35 2.51
C SER A 164 -13.88 9.20 1.81
N MET A 165 -14.70 9.53 0.83
CA MET A 165 -15.32 8.52 -0.03
C MET A 165 -14.25 7.94 -0.95
N GLN A 166 -14.10 6.61 -0.91
CA GLN A 166 -13.11 5.89 -1.69
C GLN A 166 -13.76 4.70 -2.39
N TRP A 167 -13.16 4.27 -3.50
CA TRP A 167 -13.56 3.06 -4.19
C TRP A 167 -12.86 1.85 -3.59
N PHE A 168 -13.63 0.83 -3.22
CA PHE A 168 -13.12 -0.42 -2.69
C PHE A 168 -13.56 -1.60 -3.55
N LEU A 169 -12.61 -2.51 -3.80
CA LEU A 169 -12.88 -3.82 -4.37
C LEU A 169 -13.00 -4.82 -3.22
N LYS A 170 -14.11 -5.55 -3.18
CA LYS A 170 -14.30 -6.67 -2.23
C LYS A 170 -13.40 -7.82 -2.61
N MET A 171 -12.48 -8.20 -1.72
CA MET A 171 -11.36 -9.08 -2.07
C MET A 171 -11.57 -10.55 -1.69
N GLN A 172 -12.52 -10.88 -0.82
CA GLN A 172 -12.68 -12.26 -0.32
C GLN A 172 -12.92 -13.26 -1.45
N HIS A 173 -13.82 -12.98 -2.36
CA HIS A 173 -14.10 -13.83 -3.54
C HIS A 173 -12.83 -14.14 -4.35
N PHE A 174 -12.00 -13.13 -4.59
CA PHE A 174 -10.74 -13.29 -5.32
C PHE A 174 -9.72 -14.15 -4.57
N ALA A 175 -9.63 -13.97 -3.25
CA ALA A 175 -8.73 -14.76 -2.41
C ALA A 175 -9.14 -16.23 -2.39
N ASP A 176 -10.44 -16.51 -2.32
CA ASP A 176 -10.99 -17.88 -2.31
C ASP A 176 -10.65 -18.63 -3.61
N MET A 177 -10.64 -17.93 -4.75
CA MET A 177 -10.24 -18.50 -6.05
C MET A 177 -8.72 -18.68 -6.18
N ALA A 178 -7.94 -17.70 -5.68
CA ALA A 178 -6.51 -17.63 -5.95
C ALA A 178 -5.64 -18.42 -4.95
N LEU A 179 -6.15 -18.76 -3.76
CA LEU A 179 -5.38 -19.48 -2.75
C LEU A 179 -5.15 -20.97 -3.12
N PRO A 180 -6.16 -21.75 -3.51
CA PRO A 180 -6.00 -23.20 -3.73
C PRO A 180 -4.94 -23.56 -4.77
N PRO A 181 -4.88 -22.92 -5.97
CA PRO A 181 -3.92 -23.31 -7.00
C PRO A 181 -2.46 -23.21 -6.57
N VAL A 182 -2.12 -22.24 -5.72
CA VAL A 182 -0.77 -22.07 -5.19
C VAL A 182 -0.50 -23.11 -4.08
N MET A 183 -1.49 -23.39 -3.23
CA MET A 183 -1.32 -24.36 -2.16
C MET A 183 -1.15 -25.79 -2.68
N ASN A 184 -1.84 -26.13 -3.78
CA ASN A 184 -1.82 -27.45 -4.42
C ASN A 184 -0.64 -27.66 -5.38
N ASP A 185 0.19 -26.62 -5.62
CA ASP A 185 1.27 -26.63 -6.61
C ASP A 185 0.80 -26.75 -8.07
N ASP A 186 -0.45 -26.41 -8.36
CA ASP A 186 -0.92 -26.20 -9.74
C ASP A 186 -0.19 -25.01 -10.36
N LEU A 187 0.00 -23.95 -9.56
CA LEU A 187 0.85 -22.81 -9.81
C LEU A 187 2.01 -22.84 -8.80
N LYS A 188 3.24 -22.97 -9.28
CA LYS A 188 4.41 -23.24 -8.43
C LYS A 188 5.20 -21.98 -8.09
N PHE A 189 5.61 -21.86 -6.83
CA PHE A 189 6.50 -20.82 -6.34
C PHE A 189 7.92 -21.32 -6.13
N TYR A 190 8.89 -20.62 -6.65
CA TYR A 190 10.31 -20.88 -6.48
C TYR A 190 11.02 -19.69 -5.84
N PRO A 191 11.58 -19.84 -4.61
CA PRO A 191 11.50 -21.02 -3.77
C PRO A 191 10.13 -21.17 -3.07
N ALA A 192 9.78 -22.39 -2.75
CA ALA A 192 8.47 -22.75 -2.16
C ALA A 192 8.18 -22.07 -0.81
N LYS A 193 9.19 -21.56 -0.10
CA LYS A 193 9.01 -20.83 1.17
C LYS A 193 8.01 -19.68 1.09
N TYR A 194 7.90 -19.03 -0.07
CA TYR A 194 6.98 -17.91 -0.30
C TYR A 194 5.50 -18.31 -0.36
N LYS A 195 5.18 -19.59 -0.46
CA LYS A 195 3.80 -20.10 -0.30
C LYS A 195 3.21 -19.70 1.06
N ASN A 196 4.03 -19.69 2.12
CA ASN A 196 3.57 -19.33 3.47
C ASN A 196 3.21 -17.84 3.55
N THR A 197 4.04 -16.97 2.94
CA THR A 197 3.75 -15.54 2.86
C THR A 197 2.48 -15.28 2.06
N TYR A 198 2.33 -15.95 0.91
CA TYR A 198 1.14 -15.86 0.07
C TYR A 198 -0.12 -16.30 0.82
N ARG A 199 -0.07 -17.47 1.49
CA ARG A 199 -1.18 -18.00 2.31
C ARG A 199 -1.61 -16.98 3.36
N HIS A 200 -0.65 -16.45 4.13
CA HIS A 200 -0.94 -15.50 5.19
C HIS A 200 -1.69 -14.26 4.67
N TRP A 201 -1.28 -13.72 3.52
CA TRP A 201 -1.97 -12.60 2.89
C TRP A 201 -3.38 -12.93 2.42
N MET A 202 -3.57 -14.14 1.83
CA MET A 202 -4.88 -14.56 1.33
C MET A 202 -5.89 -14.85 2.44
N GLU A 203 -5.44 -15.52 3.51
CA GLU A 203 -6.30 -15.84 4.66
C GLU A 203 -6.68 -14.62 5.48
N ASN A 204 -5.91 -13.54 5.42
CA ASN A 204 -6.15 -12.29 6.13
C ASN A 204 -6.43 -11.12 5.18
N ILE A 205 -7.03 -11.41 4.02
CA ILE A 205 -7.25 -10.39 3.01
C ILE A 205 -8.25 -9.35 3.48
N LYS A 206 -7.99 -8.09 3.10
CA LYS A 206 -8.88 -6.97 3.34
C LYS A 206 -9.32 -6.37 2.01
N ASP A 207 -10.45 -5.70 2.00
CA ASP A 207 -10.93 -4.98 0.83
C ASP A 207 -9.89 -3.97 0.35
N TRP A 208 -9.75 -3.88 -0.95
CA TRP A 208 -8.71 -3.08 -1.60
C TRP A 208 -9.24 -1.72 -2.00
N CYS A 209 -8.74 -0.66 -1.36
CA CYS A 209 -8.97 0.70 -1.82
C CYS A 209 -8.25 0.90 -3.16
N ILE A 210 -9.02 1.07 -4.23
CA ILE A 210 -8.51 1.19 -5.60
C ILE A 210 -8.43 2.61 -6.12
N SER A 211 -8.93 3.60 -5.38
CA SER A 211 -8.87 5.01 -5.75
C SER A 211 -7.60 5.69 -5.20
N ARG A 212 -7.06 6.62 -5.97
CA ARG A 212 -5.88 7.44 -5.62
C ARG A 212 -6.12 8.88 -6.02
N GLN A 213 -5.84 9.80 -5.11
CA GLN A 213 -5.91 11.24 -5.31
C GLN A 213 -4.63 11.73 -5.99
N LEU A 214 -4.46 11.37 -7.27
CA LEU A 214 -3.29 11.70 -8.08
C LEU A 214 -3.70 12.46 -9.34
N TRP A 215 -2.84 13.38 -9.76
CA TRP A 215 -3.03 14.10 -11.02
C TRP A 215 -2.83 13.22 -12.26
N TRP A 216 -1.91 12.25 -12.20
CA TRP A 216 -1.58 11.36 -13.31
C TRP A 216 -1.95 9.91 -12.99
N GLY A 217 -2.67 9.27 -13.89
CA GLY A 217 -3.06 7.87 -13.80
C GLY A 217 -4.29 7.56 -14.66
N HIS A 218 -4.83 6.35 -14.49
CA HIS A 218 -6.07 5.95 -15.14
C HIS A 218 -7.25 6.57 -14.38
N ARG A 219 -7.90 7.57 -14.97
CA ARG A 219 -9.04 8.22 -14.36
C ARG A 219 -10.18 7.22 -14.14
N ILE A 220 -10.81 7.27 -12.98
CA ILE A 220 -11.90 6.37 -12.61
C ILE A 220 -13.09 6.61 -13.56
N PRO A 221 -13.59 5.57 -14.27
CA PRO A 221 -14.65 5.70 -15.26
C PRO A 221 -16.05 5.70 -14.63
N ALA A 222 -16.20 6.39 -13.50
CA ALA A 222 -17.45 6.55 -12.78
C ALA A 222 -17.97 7.97 -12.93
N TYR A 223 -19.27 8.10 -13.19
CA TYR A 223 -19.97 9.36 -13.40
C TYR A 223 -21.07 9.49 -12.36
N PHE A 224 -20.95 10.49 -11.49
CA PHE A 224 -21.95 10.76 -10.44
C PHE A 224 -23.17 11.45 -11.01
N LEU A 225 -24.33 11.05 -10.49
CA LEU A 225 -25.65 11.55 -10.91
C LEU A 225 -26.09 12.71 -10.01
N PRO A 226 -26.89 13.68 -10.49
CA PRO A 226 -27.33 14.84 -9.71
C PRO A 226 -28.08 14.48 -8.42
N GLU A 227 -28.92 13.44 -8.49
CA GLU A 227 -29.76 13.00 -7.35
C GLU A 227 -29.05 11.92 -6.48
N GLY A 228 -27.76 11.69 -6.70
CA GLY A 228 -26.97 10.68 -6.02
C GLY A 228 -26.85 9.36 -6.78
N GLY A 229 -25.84 8.58 -6.38
CA GLY A 229 -25.44 7.38 -7.11
C GLY A 229 -24.51 7.68 -8.29
N TYR A 230 -24.18 6.66 -9.05
CA TYR A 230 -23.23 6.74 -10.16
C TYR A 230 -23.55 5.71 -11.25
N VAL A 231 -22.97 5.92 -12.44
CA VAL A 231 -22.84 4.93 -13.50
C VAL A 231 -21.37 4.75 -13.88
N VAL A 232 -21.02 3.58 -14.39
CA VAL A 232 -19.67 3.29 -14.87
C VAL A 232 -19.74 3.07 -16.38
N ALA A 233 -18.88 3.76 -17.12
CA ALA A 233 -18.86 3.70 -18.58
C ALA A 233 -17.48 4.02 -19.12
N ALA A 234 -17.14 3.45 -20.28
CA ALA A 234 -15.87 3.68 -20.96
C ALA A 234 -15.80 5.09 -21.59
N THR A 235 -16.96 5.62 -22.04
CA THR A 235 -17.05 6.95 -22.66
C THR A 235 -18.12 7.82 -22.00
N PRO A 236 -18.01 9.15 -22.11
CA PRO A 236 -19.04 10.07 -21.60
C PRO A 236 -20.43 9.83 -22.22
N GLU A 237 -20.50 9.50 -23.51
CA GLU A 237 -21.74 9.24 -24.23
C GLU A 237 -22.45 7.99 -23.68
N GLU A 238 -21.68 6.92 -23.43
CA GLU A 238 -22.19 5.70 -22.80
C GLU A 238 -22.66 5.99 -21.36
N ALA A 239 -21.91 6.82 -20.62
CA ALA A 239 -22.30 7.24 -19.29
C ALA A 239 -23.63 7.97 -19.29
N LEU A 240 -23.86 8.88 -20.23
CA LEU A 240 -25.11 9.61 -20.36
C LEU A 240 -26.28 8.66 -20.69
N ALA A 241 -26.06 7.71 -21.60
CA ALA A 241 -27.11 6.72 -21.94
C ALA A 241 -27.49 5.89 -20.71
N LYS A 242 -26.50 5.35 -19.97
CA LYS A 242 -26.72 4.60 -18.73
C LYS A 242 -27.37 5.44 -17.63
N ALA A 243 -27.01 6.73 -17.53
CA ALA A 243 -27.59 7.65 -16.55
C ALA A 243 -29.08 7.89 -16.83
N LYS A 244 -29.45 8.12 -18.10
CA LYS A 244 -30.88 8.28 -18.53
C LYS A 244 -31.68 7.03 -18.24
N GLU A 245 -31.14 5.86 -18.53
CA GLU A 245 -31.78 4.58 -18.24
C GLU A 245 -31.97 4.37 -16.73
N LYS A 246 -30.89 4.58 -15.94
CA LYS A 246 -30.92 4.35 -14.50
C LYS A 246 -31.86 5.29 -13.74
N THR A 247 -31.95 6.55 -14.18
CA THR A 247 -32.82 7.57 -13.53
C THR A 247 -34.21 7.67 -14.09
N GLY A 248 -34.45 7.13 -15.30
CA GLY A 248 -35.68 7.35 -16.07
C GLY A 248 -35.82 8.78 -16.61
N ASN A 249 -34.78 9.61 -16.46
CA ASN A 249 -34.81 11.02 -16.89
C ASN A 249 -34.14 11.20 -18.25
N ALA A 250 -34.93 11.27 -19.30
CA ALA A 250 -34.43 11.49 -20.67
C ALA A 250 -33.85 12.89 -20.92
N ALA A 251 -34.11 13.86 -20.02
CA ALA A 251 -33.67 15.25 -20.19
C ALA A 251 -32.23 15.45 -19.68
N LEU A 252 -31.59 14.48 -19.02
CA LEU A 252 -30.22 14.58 -18.58
C LEU A 252 -29.25 14.90 -19.71
N THR A 253 -28.30 15.77 -19.44
CA THR A 253 -27.22 16.19 -20.34
C THR A 253 -25.85 15.79 -19.75
N MET A 254 -24.80 15.92 -20.53
CA MET A 254 -23.43 15.69 -20.02
C MET A 254 -23.02 16.65 -18.91
N GLU A 255 -23.57 17.84 -18.88
CA GLU A 255 -23.29 18.86 -17.86
C GLU A 255 -23.86 18.47 -16.49
N ASP A 256 -24.87 17.60 -16.47
CA ASP A 256 -25.46 17.07 -15.24
C ASP A 256 -24.62 15.95 -14.62
N LEU A 257 -23.66 15.37 -15.35
CA LEU A 257 -22.83 14.28 -14.91
C LEU A 257 -21.43 14.79 -14.51
N ARG A 258 -20.94 14.32 -13.35
CA ARG A 258 -19.60 14.64 -12.89
C ARG A 258 -18.76 13.37 -12.85
N GLN A 259 -17.80 13.23 -13.76
CA GLN A 259 -16.85 12.12 -13.70
C GLN A 259 -15.97 12.24 -12.47
N ASP A 260 -15.67 11.12 -11.83
CA ASP A 260 -14.72 11.03 -10.73
C ASP A 260 -13.37 11.63 -11.15
N GLU A 261 -12.75 12.44 -10.27
CA GLU A 261 -11.46 13.10 -10.54
C GLU A 261 -10.27 12.24 -10.13
N ASP A 262 -10.50 11.21 -9.33
CA ASP A 262 -9.49 10.32 -8.84
C ASP A 262 -9.00 9.34 -9.92
N CYS A 263 -7.82 8.76 -9.65
CA CYS A 263 -7.23 7.73 -10.50
C CYS A 263 -7.32 6.35 -9.83
N LEU A 264 -7.30 5.31 -10.66
CA LEU A 264 -7.17 3.94 -10.20
C LEU A 264 -5.74 3.67 -9.70
N ASP A 265 -5.64 2.81 -8.69
CA ASP A 265 -4.36 2.24 -8.22
C ASP A 265 -3.60 1.62 -9.40
N THR A 266 -2.30 1.86 -9.48
CA THR A 266 -1.44 1.29 -10.54
C THR A 266 -1.56 -0.22 -10.64
N TRP A 267 -1.71 -0.92 -9.51
CA TRP A 267 -1.86 -2.37 -9.49
C TRP A 267 -3.22 -2.84 -10.02
N PHE A 268 -4.22 -1.97 -10.07
CA PHE A 268 -5.54 -2.29 -10.63
C PHE A 268 -5.53 -2.35 -12.16
N SER A 269 -4.57 -1.77 -12.83
CA SER A 269 -4.32 -1.98 -14.27
C SER A 269 -3.28 -3.08 -14.51
N SER A 270 -2.19 -3.09 -13.73
CA SER A 270 -1.08 -4.02 -13.94
C SER A 270 -1.41 -5.48 -13.60
N TRP A 271 -2.47 -5.76 -12.83
CA TRP A 271 -2.94 -7.13 -12.61
C TRP A 271 -3.50 -7.79 -13.87
N LEU A 272 -3.87 -6.99 -14.87
CA LEU A 272 -4.37 -7.44 -16.17
C LEU A 272 -3.24 -7.73 -17.18
N TRP A 273 -1.98 -7.51 -16.81
CA TRP A 273 -0.87 -7.56 -17.75
C TRP A 273 -0.79 -8.88 -18.55
N PRO A 274 -0.90 -10.07 -17.95
CA PRO A 274 -0.87 -11.33 -18.72
C PRO A 274 -1.96 -11.45 -19.78
N ILE A 275 -3.09 -10.77 -19.59
CA ILE A 275 -4.24 -10.77 -20.51
C ILE A 275 -4.10 -9.65 -21.54
N SER A 276 -3.82 -8.44 -21.08
CA SER A 276 -3.76 -7.24 -21.91
C SER A 276 -2.61 -7.25 -22.92
N LEU A 277 -1.49 -7.89 -22.58
CA LEU A 277 -0.30 -7.97 -23.45
C LEU A 277 -0.59 -8.67 -24.79
N PHE A 278 -1.53 -9.61 -24.79
CA PHE A 278 -1.95 -10.37 -25.96
C PHE A 278 -3.31 -9.93 -26.50
N ASP A 279 -3.68 -8.68 -26.27
CA ASP A 279 -4.96 -8.09 -26.67
C ASP A 279 -6.21 -8.91 -26.21
N GLY A 280 -6.07 -9.62 -25.10
CA GLY A 280 -7.13 -10.50 -24.60
C GLY A 280 -8.37 -9.76 -24.07
N ILE A 281 -8.23 -8.47 -23.74
CA ILE A 281 -9.35 -7.65 -23.25
C ILE A 281 -10.24 -7.19 -24.39
N ASN A 282 -9.66 -6.60 -25.46
CA ASN A 282 -10.43 -6.06 -26.58
C ASN A 282 -10.79 -7.14 -27.60
N ASN A 283 -9.98 -8.19 -27.71
CA ASN A 283 -10.14 -9.29 -28.65
C ASN A 283 -10.01 -10.65 -27.94
N PRO A 284 -10.97 -11.00 -27.05
CA PRO A 284 -10.92 -12.24 -26.27
C PRO A 284 -10.83 -13.47 -27.16
N GLY A 285 -9.97 -14.43 -26.76
CA GLY A 285 -9.83 -15.69 -27.47
C GLY A 285 -9.11 -15.59 -28.81
N ASN A 286 -8.37 -14.51 -29.10
CA ASN A 286 -7.52 -14.39 -30.28
C ASN A 286 -6.39 -15.44 -30.27
N GLU A 287 -5.68 -15.61 -31.39
CA GLU A 287 -4.67 -16.65 -31.57
C GLU A 287 -3.45 -16.46 -30.63
N GLU A 288 -3.07 -15.22 -30.33
CA GLU A 288 -1.93 -14.95 -29.44
C GLU A 288 -2.26 -15.32 -27.98
N ILE A 289 -3.43 -14.94 -27.47
CA ILE A 289 -3.80 -15.31 -26.10
C ILE A 289 -3.98 -16.81 -25.96
N LYS A 290 -4.54 -17.50 -26.96
CA LYS A 290 -4.63 -18.98 -26.94
C LYS A 290 -3.26 -19.65 -26.90
N TYR A 291 -2.25 -19.06 -27.52
CA TYR A 291 -0.91 -19.61 -27.59
C TYR A 291 -0.07 -19.29 -26.34
N TYR A 292 -0.09 -18.03 -25.89
CA TYR A 292 0.81 -17.55 -24.83
C TYR A 292 0.21 -17.60 -23.43
N TYR A 293 -1.10 -17.65 -23.27
CA TYR A 293 -1.76 -17.68 -21.97
C TYR A 293 -2.26 -19.11 -21.64
N PRO A 294 -1.97 -19.68 -20.45
CA PRO A 294 -1.06 -19.15 -19.42
C PRO A 294 0.39 -19.10 -19.88
N THR A 295 1.14 -18.11 -19.40
CA THR A 295 2.58 -18.04 -19.65
C THR A 295 3.32 -19.11 -18.84
N SER A 296 4.58 -19.42 -19.19
CA SER A 296 5.34 -20.46 -18.50
C SER A 296 5.84 -19.98 -17.14
N ASP A 297 6.54 -18.85 -17.14
CA ASP A 297 7.25 -18.37 -15.96
C ASP A 297 7.03 -16.87 -15.76
N LEU A 298 6.75 -16.47 -14.52
CA LEU A 298 6.85 -15.09 -14.04
C LEU A 298 8.10 -14.97 -13.19
N VAL A 299 8.96 -14.00 -13.51
CA VAL A 299 10.16 -13.70 -12.72
C VAL A 299 9.99 -12.32 -12.09
N THR A 300 10.05 -12.24 -10.75
CA THR A 300 9.82 -10.99 -10.02
C THR A 300 10.48 -11.00 -8.63
N GLY A 301 10.53 -9.84 -7.98
CA GLY A 301 10.96 -9.74 -6.59
C GLY A 301 9.88 -10.21 -5.60
N PRO A 302 10.26 -10.75 -4.45
CA PRO A 302 9.32 -11.23 -3.44
C PRO A 302 8.57 -10.10 -2.72
N ASP A 303 9.06 -8.90 -2.77
CA ASP A 303 8.46 -7.70 -2.16
C ASP A 303 7.12 -7.29 -2.80
N ILE A 304 6.85 -7.75 -4.02
CA ILE A 304 5.59 -7.50 -4.72
C ILE A 304 4.71 -8.74 -4.90
N ILE A 305 4.90 -9.77 -4.09
CA ILE A 305 4.04 -10.98 -4.10
C ILE A 305 2.57 -10.58 -3.98
N PHE A 306 2.22 -9.81 -2.96
CA PHE A 306 0.84 -9.40 -2.74
C PHE A 306 0.37 -8.33 -3.72
N PHE A 307 1.22 -7.37 -4.03
CA PHE A 307 0.83 -6.23 -4.86
C PHE A 307 0.60 -6.59 -6.33
N TRP A 308 1.35 -7.55 -6.85
CA TRP A 308 1.31 -7.89 -8.26
C TRP A 308 1.03 -9.37 -8.53
N VAL A 309 1.84 -10.29 -8.00
CA VAL A 309 1.71 -11.73 -8.27
C VAL A 309 0.32 -12.23 -7.90
N ALA A 310 -0.10 -12.02 -6.66
CA ALA A 310 -1.40 -12.43 -6.16
C ALA A 310 -2.54 -11.83 -6.96
N ARG A 311 -2.45 -10.55 -7.29
CA ARG A 311 -3.47 -9.84 -8.06
C ARG A 311 -3.57 -10.32 -9.50
N MET A 312 -2.45 -10.64 -10.16
CA MET A 312 -2.49 -11.29 -11.48
C MET A 312 -3.15 -12.66 -11.44
N ILE A 313 -2.88 -13.45 -10.38
CA ILE A 313 -3.54 -14.76 -10.20
C ILE A 313 -5.05 -14.57 -10.03
N MET A 314 -5.47 -13.62 -9.21
CA MET A 314 -6.88 -13.26 -9.03
C MET A 314 -7.55 -12.88 -10.35
N ALA A 315 -6.95 -11.95 -11.09
CA ALA A 315 -7.46 -11.51 -12.38
C ALA A 315 -7.52 -12.66 -13.41
N GLY A 316 -6.52 -13.53 -13.42
CA GLY A 316 -6.50 -14.69 -14.31
C GLY A 316 -7.67 -15.62 -14.08
N TYR A 317 -7.95 -15.97 -12.82
CA TYR A 317 -9.10 -16.82 -12.51
C TYR A 317 -10.44 -16.13 -12.71
N GLU A 318 -10.55 -14.83 -12.43
CA GLU A 318 -11.79 -14.07 -12.60
C GLU A 318 -12.16 -13.91 -14.08
N TYR A 319 -11.21 -13.54 -14.93
CA TYR A 319 -11.49 -13.15 -16.32
C TYR A 319 -11.22 -14.27 -17.33
N GLU A 320 -10.25 -15.14 -17.09
CA GLU A 320 -9.87 -16.22 -18.01
C GLU A 320 -10.21 -17.62 -17.45
N GLY A 321 -10.66 -17.72 -16.21
CA GLY A 321 -11.01 -18.99 -15.56
C GLY A 321 -9.81 -19.91 -15.29
N GLN A 322 -8.59 -19.42 -15.45
CA GLN A 322 -7.35 -20.20 -15.26
C GLN A 322 -6.17 -19.33 -14.81
N MET A 323 -5.11 -20.00 -14.34
CA MET A 323 -3.88 -19.34 -13.91
C MET A 323 -3.25 -18.50 -15.03
N PRO A 324 -2.65 -17.34 -14.70
CA PRO A 324 -1.98 -16.49 -15.69
C PRO A 324 -0.58 -16.99 -16.08
N PHE A 325 0.08 -17.76 -15.23
CA PHE A 325 1.40 -18.37 -15.41
C PHE A 325 1.50 -19.64 -14.58
N LYS A 326 2.38 -20.56 -15.02
CA LYS A 326 2.56 -21.87 -14.34
C LYS A 326 3.51 -21.80 -13.17
N ASN A 327 4.55 -20.97 -13.28
CA ASN A 327 5.59 -20.84 -12.27
C ASN A 327 5.85 -19.38 -11.93
N VAL A 328 6.23 -19.12 -10.67
CA VAL A 328 6.75 -17.84 -10.23
C VAL A 328 8.13 -18.05 -9.63
N TYR A 329 9.13 -17.42 -10.22
CA TYR A 329 10.50 -17.41 -9.71
C TYR A 329 10.78 -16.08 -9.01
N PHE A 330 11.07 -16.14 -7.72
CA PHE A 330 11.38 -14.96 -6.91
C PHE A 330 12.88 -14.72 -6.88
N THR A 331 13.30 -13.58 -7.43
CA THR A 331 14.70 -13.14 -7.41
C THR A 331 15.08 -12.56 -6.05
N GLY A 332 16.38 -12.47 -5.78
CA GLY A 332 16.89 -11.67 -4.68
C GLY A 332 16.80 -10.16 -4.99
N ILE A 333 16.74 -9.35 -3.94
CA ILE A 333 16.85 -7.89 -4.03
C ILE A 333 18.29 -7.49 -3.79
N VAL A 334 18.81 -6.55 -4.58
CA VAL A 334 20.18 -6.05 -4.44
C VAL A 334 20.25 -5.07 -3.27
N ARG A 335 21.16 -5.35 -2.34
CA ARG A 335 21.43 -4.52 -1.16
C ARG A 335 22.90 -4.12 -1.13
N ASP A 336 23.23 -3.12 -0.35
CA ASP A 336 24.63 -2.77 -0.12
C ASP A 336 25.38 -3.83 0.73
N LYS A 337 26.68 -3.67 0.89
CA LYS A 337 27.53 -4.60 1.68
C LYS A 337 27.07 -4.80 3.13
N GLN A 338 26.33 -3.84 3.69
CA GLN A 338 25.76 -3.90 5.04
C GLN A 338 24.34 -4.46 5.07
N GLY A 339 23.80 -4.90 3.94
CA GLY A 339 22.44 -5.44 3.83
C GLY A 339 21.33 -4.37 3.82
N ARG A 340 21.67 -3.08 3.67
CA ARG A 340 20.71 -2.00 3.63
C ARG A 340 20.12 -1.86 2.23
N LYS A 341 18.85 -1.45 2.16
CA LYS A 341 18.19 -1.12 0.90
C LYS A 341 18.97 0.00 0.20
N MET A 342 19.23 -0.17 -1.09
CA MET A 342 19.84 0.87 -1.91
C MET A 342 18.89 2.04 -2.13
N SER A 343 19.36 3.26 -1.96
CA SER A 343 18.63 4.49 -2.24
C SER A 343 19.56 5.61 -2.69
N LYS A 344 19.03 6.50 -3.53
CA LYS A 344 19.77 7.70 -3.96
C LYS A 344 20.12 8.61 -2.78
N SER A 345 19.24 8.72 -1.80
CA SER A 345 19.45 9.55 -0.60
C SER A 345 20.56 9.06 0.30
N LEU A 346 20.82 7.74 0.33
CA LEU A 346 21.93 7.15 1.09
C LEU A 346 23.24 7.12 0.30
N GLY A 347 23.22 7.39 -1.00
CA GLY A 347 24.41 7.33 -1.86
C GLY A 347 25.04 5.93 -1.96
N ASN A 348 24.29 4.88 -1.63
CA ASN A 348 24.77 3.49 -1.60
C ASN A 348 24.35 2.67 -2.82
N SER A 349 23.79 3.32 -3.84
CA SER A 349 23.41 2.69 -5.12
C SER A 349 24.45 3.06 -6.18
N PRO A 350 25.30 2.11 -6.63
CA PRO A 350 26.25 2.37 -7.69
C PRO A 350 25.53 2.65 -9.02
N ASP A 351 26.13 3.49 -9.87
CA ASP A 351 25.60 3.72 -11.21
C ASP A 351 25.88 2.49 -12.10
N PRO A 352 24.86 1.85 -12.66
CA PRO A 352 25.07 0.70 -13.56
C PRO A 352 25.94 1.03 -14.79
N LEU A 353 25.87 2.27 -15.29
CA LEU A 353 26.66 2.68 -16.46
C LEU A 353 28.15 2.76 -16.12
N GLU A 354 28.51 3.29 -14.96
CA GLU A 354 29.91 3.29 -14.49
C GLU A 354 30.43 1.86 -14.28
N LEU A 355 29.59 0.96 -13.77
CA LEU A 355 29.97 -0.45 -13.64
C LEU A 355 30.17 -1.12 -14.99
N ILE A 356 29.32 -0.84 -15.97
CA ILE A 356 29.44 -1.36 -17.35
C ILE A 356 30.70 -0.82 -18.03
N GLU A 357 31.02 0.45 -17.85
CA GLU A 357 32.24 1.04 -18.40
C GLU A 357 33.49 0.37 -17.81
N LYS A 358 33.49 0.09 -16.50
CA LYS A 358 34.64 -0.50 -15.81
C LYS A 358 34.81 -2.00 -16.04
N TYR A 359 33.71 -2.76 -16.05
CA TYR A 359 33.73 -4.23 -16.05
C TYR A 359 33.18 -4.87 -17.32
N GLY A 360 32.57 -4.08 -18.20
CA GLY A 360 31.80 -4.56 -19.35
C GLY A 360 30.40 -5.04 -18.97
N ALA A 361 29.46 -4.95 -19.87
CA ALA A 361 28.06 -5.36 -19.64
C ALA A 361 27.96 -6.85 -19.25
N ASP A 362 28.70 -7.72 -19.95
CA ASP A 362 28.73 -9.15 -19.64
C ASP A 362 29.29 -9.43 -18.24
N GLY A 363 30.34 -8.67 -17.84
CA GLY A 363 30.93 -8.78 -16.51
C GLY A 363 29.93 -8.44 -15.40
N VAL A 364 29.21 -7.34 -15.54
CA VAL A 364 28.16 -6.92 -14.59
C VAL A 364 27.02 -7.95 -14.53
N ARG A 365 26.47 -8.34 -15.68
CA ARG A 365 25.36 -9.31 -15.77
C ARG A 365 25.75 -10.67 -15.20
N MET A 366 26.89 -11.21 -15.61
CA MET A 366 27.36 -12.51 -15.15
C MET A 366 27.70 -12.51 -13.66
N GLY A 367 28.31 -11.43 -13.17
CA GLY A 367 28.61 -11.25 -11.76
C GLY A 367 27.35 -11.28 -10.90
N MET A 368 26.30 -10.56 -11.33
CA MET A 368 25.01 -10.56 -10.66
C MET A 368 24.37 -11.95 -10.66
N MET A 369 24.35 -12.65 -11.81
CA MET A 369 23.77 -13.99 -11.92
C MET A 369 24.47 -15.04 -11.08
N LEU A 370 25.81 -15.03 -11.03
CA LEU A 370 26.61 -15.92 -10.19
C LEU A 370 26.36 -15.74 -8.69
N SER A 371 25.91 -14.54 -8.30
CA SER A 371 25.70 -14.16 -6.90
C SER A 371 24.24 -14.18 -6.47
N ALA A 372 23.31 -14.56 -7.36
CA ALA A 372 21.87 -14.51 -7.15
C ALA A 372 21.30 -15.87 -6.72
N PRO A 373 21.27 -16.19 -5.41
CA PRO A 373 20.56 -17.36 -4.92
C PRO A 373 19.05 -17.11 -5.03
N ALA A 374 18.29 -18.14 -5.37
CA ALA A 374 16.84 -18.03 -5.45
C ALA A 374 16.23 -17.54 -4.13
N GLY A 375 15.53 -16.40 -4.19
CA GLY A 375 14.76 -15.86 -3.07
C GLY A 375 15.55 -15.31 -1.88
N ASN A 376 16.86 -15.07 -2.03
CA ASN A 376 17.66 -14.39 -1.01
C ASN A 376 18.25 -13.11 -1.60
N ASP A 377 18.47 -12.12 -0.75
CA ASP A 377 19.04 -10.84 -1.16
C ASP A 377 20.50 -10.97 -1.60
N ILE A 378 20.90 -10.15 -2.55
CA ILE A 378 22.26 -10.07 -3.09
C ILE A 378 22.97 -8.92 -2.39
N LEU A 379 24.02 -9.21 -1.64
CA LEU A 379 24.90 -8.19 -1.08
C LEU A 379 25.89 -7.76 -2.17
N PHE A 380 25.66 -6.57 -2.74
CA PHE A 380 26.44 -6.08 -3.88
C PHE A 380 27.86 -5.67 -3.44
N ASP A 381 28.84 -6.16 -4.21
CA ASP A 381 30.22 -5.75 -4.17
C ASP A 381 30.77 -5.67 -5.61
N ASP A 382 31.58 -4.68 -5.92
CA ASP A 382 32.24 -4.53 -7.21
C ASP A 382 33.06 -5.76 -7.63
N ALA A 383 33.59 -6.51 -6.66
CA ALA A 383 34.28 -7.77 -6.89
C ALA A 383 33.43 -8.81 -7.64
N LEU A 384 32.10 -8.75 -7.48
CA LEU A 384 31.18 -9.62 -8.24
C LEU A 384 31.25 -9.36 -9.75
N CYS A 385 31.31 -8.08 -10.12
CA CYS A 385 31.41 -7.67 -11.51
C CYS A 385 32.78 -8.08 -12.12
N GLU A 386 33.84 -7.98 -11.34
CA GLU A 386 35.18 -8.45 -11.74
C GLU A 386 35.20 -9.97 -11.93
N GLN A 387 34.60 -10.72 -11.03
CA GLN A 387 34.47 -12.17 -11.13
C GLN A 387 33.70 -12.56 -12.42
N GLY A 388 32.57 -11.88 -12.68
CA GLY A 388 31.79 -12.08 -13.91
C GLY A 388 32.62 -11.80 -15.17
N ARG A 389 33.36 -10.69 -15.22
CA ARG A 389 34.25 -10.35 -16.33
C ARG A 389 35.30 -11.42 -16.54
N ASN A 390 35.96 -11.87 -15.48
CA ASN A 390 36.99 -12.88 -15.58
C ASN A 390 36.45 -14.22 -16.08
N PHE A 391 35.24 -14.60 -15.67
CA PHE A 391 34.53 -15.78 -16.17
C PHE A 391 34.23 -15.68 -17.67
N CYS A 392 33.63 -14.57 -18.13
CA CYS A 392 33.34 -14.33 -19.53
C CYS A 392 34.61 -14.32 -20.39
N ASN A 393 35.68 -13.70 -19.90
CA ASN A 393 36.99 -13.72 -20.60
C ASN A 393 37.56 -15.14 -20.71
N LYS A 394 37.40 -16.00 -19.71
CA LYS A 394 37.82 -17.39 -19.75
C LYS A 394 37.11 -18.14 -20.89
N ILE A 395 35.77 -18.01 -20.97
CA ILE A 395 34.97 -18.62 -22.04
C ILE A 395 35.40 -18.09 -23.40
N TRP A 396 35.56 -16.77 -23.56
CA TRP A 396 35.97 -16.15 -24.81
C TRP A 396 37.34 -16.64 -25.27
N ASN A 397 38.30 -16.72 -24.36
CA ASN A 397 39.63 -17.20 -24.69
C ASN A 397 39.64 -18.69 -25.08
N ALA A 398 38.87 -19.53 -24.40
CA ALA A 398 38.69 -20.93 -24.78
C ALA A 398 38.08 -21.06 -26.19
N PHE A 399 37.04 -20.27 -26.46
CA PHE A 399 36.43 -20.24 -27.80
C PHE A 399 37.40 -19.79 -28.86
N ARG A 400 38.19 -18.74 -28.65
CA ARG A 400 39.21 -18.29 -29.58
C ARG A 400 40.26 -19.36 -29.87
N LEU A 401 40.70 -20.10 -28.83
CA LEU A 401 41.64 -21.19 -28.96
C LEU A 401 41.08 -22.30 -29.83
N ILE A 402 39.87 -22.76 -29.59
CA ILE A 402 39.17 -23.78 -30.36
C ILE A 402 39.01 -23.32 -31.84
N LYS A 403 38.54 -22.10 -32.06
CA LYS A 403 38.39 -21.50 -33.39
C LYS A 403 39.73 -21.42 -34.14
N GLY A 404 40.81 -21.12 -33.43
CA GLY A 404 42.16 -21.13 -34.01
C GLY A 404 42.59 -22.52 -34.46
N TRP A 405 42.19 -23.57 -33.77
CA TRP A 405 42.50 -24.94 -34.16
C TRP A 405 41.65 -25.43 -35.34
N THR A 406 40.42 -24.95 -35.50
CA THR A 406 39.48 -25.38 -36.55
C THR A 406 39.62 -24.61 -37.87
N ASN A 407 40.20 -23.40 -37.84
CA ASN A 407 40.34 -22.57 -39.02
C ASN A 407 41.40 -23.13 -39.99
N GLY A 408 40.97 -23.54 -41.18
CA GLY A 408 41.86 -23.82 -42.32
C GLY A 408 42.54 -25.19 -42.34
N LYS A 409 42.15 -26.11 -41.46
CA LYS A 409 42.69 -27.49 -41.49
C LYS A 409 41.56 -28.43 -41.95
N GLY A 410 41.85 -29.14 -43.06
CA GLY A 410 41.04 -30.27 -43.48
C GLY A 410 41.00 -31.36 -42.42
N SER A 411 40.08 -32.32 -42.53
CA SER A 411 39.93 -33.41 -41.58
C SER A 411 41.26 -34.20 -41.43
N ILE A 412 41.85 -34.00 -40.25
CA ILE A 412 42.98 -34.87 -39.85
C ILE A 412 42.34 -36.14 -39.29
N PRO A 413 42.80 -37.34 -39.72
CA PRO A 413 42.31 -38.60 -39.13
C PRO A 413 42.51 -38.57 -37.61
N VAL A 414 41.43 -38.83 -36.88
CA VAL A 414 41.48 -38.89 -35.41
C VAL A 414 42.13 -40.22 -35.01
N PRO A 415 43.22 -40.23 -34.26
CA PRO A 415 43.83 -41.45 -33.81
C PRO A 415 42.88 -42.25 -32.87
N PRO A 416 42.92 -43.60 -32.92
CA PRO A 416 42.00 -44.43 -32.13
C PRO A 416 41.99 -44.10 -30.64
N GLU A 417 43.14 -43.71 -30.09
CA GLU A 417 43.28 -43.33 -28.68
C GLU A 417 42.47 -42.07 -28.28
N ALA A 418 42.29 -41.19 -29.25
CA ALA A 418 41.54 -39.96 -29.03
C ALA A 418 40.01 -40.22 -28.92
N HIS A 419 39.52 -41.30 -29.52
CA HIS A 419 38.09 -41.67 -29.42
C HIS A 419 37.70 -41.96 -28.00
N LEU A 420 38.52 -42.58 -27.19
CA LEU A 420 38.26 -42.85 -25.77
C LEU A 420 38.14 -41.54 -24.98
N ALA A 421 39.01 -40.58 -25.30
CA ALA A 421 38.96 -39.26 -24.64
C ALA A 421 37.69 -38.48 -25.01
N VAL A 422 37.26 -38.55 -26.28
CA VAL A 422 36.00 -37.94 -26.71
C VAL A 422 34.81 -38.61 -26.04
N GLN A 423 34.74 -39.94 -26.02
CA GLN A 423 33.66 -40.67 -25.35
C GLN A 423 33.60 -40.36 -23.85
N TRP A 424 34.74 -40.26 -23.17
CA TRP A 424 34.81 -39.88 -21.79
C TRP A 424 34.28 -38.46 -21.55
N PHE A 425 34.61 -37.53 -22.46
CA PHE A 425 34.17 -36.15 -22.38
C PHE A 425 32.66 -36.04 -22.60
N ASP A 426 32.13 -36.74 -23.63
CA ASP A 426 30.70 -36.76 -23.92
C ASP A 426 29.88 -37.30 -22.73
N GLN A 427 30.34 -38.41 -22.13
CA GLN A 427 29.71 -38.93 -20.89
C GLN A 427 29.77 -38.00 -19.68
N ARG A 428 30.59 -36.97 -19.71
CA ARG A 428 30.69 -35.98 -18.67
C ARG A 428 29.79 -34.75 -18.90
N LEU A 429 29.37 -34.56 -20.16
CA LEU A 429 28.45 -33.48 -20.55
C LEU A 429 26.99 -33.87 -20.31
N ASP A 430 26.65 -35.15 -20.42
CA ASP A 430 25.36 -35.72 -20.07
C ASP A 430 25.17 -35.83 -18.51
#